data_ca58094d27a6169633c9a2160b8f0e57
#
_entry.id   ca58094d27a6169633c9a2160b8f0e57
#
_cell.length_a   1.000
_cell.length_b   1.000
_cell.length_c   1.000
_cell.angle_alpha   90.00
_cell.angle_beta   90.00
_cell.angle_gamma   90.00
#
_symmetry.space_group_name_H-M   'P 1'
#
loop_
_entity.id
_entity.type
_entity.pdbx_description
1 polymer ?
#
loop_
_entity_poly.entity_id
_entity_poly.type
_entity_poly.pdbx_seq_one_letter_code
_entity_poly.pdbx_strand_id
1 'polypeptide(L)'
;MRRRRVGRHVEGGAPGPPGPEAVMADALKEALAAWPAGVTIVAVRADGRLHALTVSAFLPVSLEPPTILVSLGPNAAAAPYLDPGVEFGVSLLAGDQQAIASRFADTFPVGASPFVEDGPPLVKDALAGLVCEVEEVLIRADHRLVIGTVREVRPGRDGPALAWRHREYRVVE
;
A
#
# COMPACT_ATOMS: atom_id res chain seq x y z
N MET A 1 -33.44 57.13 -1.53
CA MET A 1 -32.00 57.11 -1.94
C MET A 1 -31.36 55.83 -1.46
N ARG A 2 -31.30 54.77 -2.27
CA ARG A 2 -30.71 53.46 -1.92
C ARG A 2 -29.30 53.37 -2.51
N ARG A 3 -28.27 53.32 -1.66
CA ARG A 3 -26.88 53.16 -2.08
C ARG A 3 -26.64 51.68 -2.42
N ARG A 4 -26.27 51.37 -3.65
CA ARG A 4 -25.80 50.08 -4.14
C ARG A 4 -24.38 49.83 -3.55
N ARG A 5 -24.21 48.71 -2.80
CA ARG A 5 -22.87 48.20 -2.44
C ARG A 5 -22.29 47.49 -3.66
N VAL A 6 -21.18 48.02 -4.15
CA VAL A 6 -20.36 47.39 -5.18
C VAL A 6 -19.57 46.26 -4.47
N GLY A 7 -19.81 45.01 -4.87
CA GLY A 7 -19.03 43.85 -4.41
C GLY A 7 -17.62 43.94 -4.97
N ARG A 8 -16.60 43.85 -4.09
CA ARG A 8 -15.21 43.66 -4.51
C ARG A 8 -15.08 42.23 -5.03
N HIS A 9 -14.77 42.06 -6.31
CA HIS A 9 -14.18 40.82 -6.85
C HIS A 9 -12.81 40.64 -6.20
N VAL A 10 -12.65 39.55 -5.46
CA VAL A 10 -11.33 39.07 -5.04
C VAL A 10 -10.78 38.30 -6.24
N GLU A 11 -9.88 38.91 -6.99
CA GLU A 11 -9.09 38.21 -8.01
C GLU A 11 -8.22 37.18 -7.28
N GLY A 12 -8.48 35.89 -7.51
CA GLY A 12 -7.62 34.80 -7.07
C GLY A 12 -6.27 34.92 -7.81
N GLY A 13 -5.25 35.46 -7.16
CA GLY A 13 -3.92 35.47 -7.68
C GLY A 13 -3.43 34.04 -7.96
N ALA A 14 -2.70 33.84 -9.06
CA ALA A 14 -2.06 32.57 -9.37
C ALA A 14 -1.18 32.13 -8.18
N PRO A 15 -1.12 30.82 -7.85
CA PRO A 15 -0.28 30.33 -6.76
C PRO A 15 1.18 30.74 -7.03
N GLY A 16 1.83 31.25 -6.01
CA GLY A 16 3.25 31.63 -6.07
C GLY A 16 4.15 30.39 -6.33
N PRO A 17 5.45 30.61 -6.64
CA PRO A 17 6.38 29.51 -6.87
C PRO A 17 6.43 28.58 -5.66
N PRO A 18 6.65 27.25 -5.87
CA PRO A 18 6.72 26.29 -4.77
C PRO A 18 7.85 26.63 -3.80
N GLY A 19 7.59 26.47 -2.51
CA GLY A 19 8.61 26.65 -1.47
C GLY A 19 9.67 25.53 -1.50
N PRO A 20 10.82 25.73 -0.81
CA PRO A 20 11.93 24.76 -0.84
C PRO A 20 11.56 23.36 -0.39
N GLU A 21 10.63 23.20 0.53
CA GLU A 21 10.13 21.88 0.97
C GLU A 21 9.35 21.16 -0.14
N ALA A 22 8.52 21.87 -0.89
CA ALA A 22 7.79 21.30 -2.02
C ALA A 22 8.74 20.88 -3.16
N VAL A 23 9.77 21.67 -3.44
CA VAL A 23 10.81 21.35 -4.43
C VAL A 23 11.55 20.07 -4.00
N MET A 24 11.91 19.94 -2.72
CA MET A 24 12.59 18.76 -2.19
C MET A 24 11.67 17.52 -2.27
N ALA A 25 10.38 17.65 -1.94
CA ALA A 25 9.43 16.55 -2.03
C ALA A 25 9.26 16.04 -3.46
N ASP A 26 9.22 16.94 -4.44
CA ASP A 26 9.11 16.55 -5.85
C ASP A 26 10.41 15.89 -6.36
N ALA A 27 11.57 16.42 -6.01
CA ALA A 27 12.85 15.78 -6.33
C ALA A 27 12.97 14.37 -5.71
N LEU A 28 12.52 14.18 -4.47
CA LEU A 28 12.49 12.89 -3.81
C LEU A 28 11.54 11.92 -4.52
N LYS A 29 10.35 12.36 -4.91
CA LYS A 29 9.40 11.51 -5.66
C LYS A 29 10.00 11.02 -6.99
N GLU A 30 10.71 11.89 -7.71
CA GLU A 30 11.36 11.49 -8.97
C GLU A 30 12.52 10.51 -8.73
N ALA A 31 13.33 10.74 -7.71
CA ALA A 31 14.41 9.82 -7.35
C ALA A 31 13.87 8.45 -6.96
N LEU A 32 12.84 8.41 -6.11
CA LEU A 32 12.20 7.16 -5.66
C LEU A 32 11.42 6.46 -6.78
N ALA A 33 10.94 7.16 -7.80
CA ALA A 33 10.33 6.53 -8.96
C ALA A 33 11.29 5.61 -9.73
N ALA A 34 12.60 5.86 -9.66
CA ALA A 34 13.61 5.00 -10.27
C ALA A 34 13.89 3.72 -9.48
N TRP A 35 13.50 3.65 -8.19
CA TRP A 35 13.70 2.50 -7.32
C TRP A 35 12.68 1.40 -7.63
N PRO A 36 13.11 0.20 -8.07
CA PRO A 36 12.18 -0.91 -8.28
C PRO A 36 11.80 -1.54 -6.94
N ALA A 37 10.51 -1.75 -6.73
CA ALA A 37 10.00 -2.45 -5.57
C ALA A 37 9.07 -3.58 -6.01
N GLY A 38 9.09 -4.71 -5.31
CA GLY A 38 8.10 -5.76 -5.49
C GLY A 38 6.70 -5.25 -5.15
N VAL A 39 5.68 -5.84 -5.79
CA VAL A 39 4.28 -5.49 -5.53
C VAL A 39 3.63 -6.57 -4.68
N THR A 40 3.02 -6.15 -3.57
CA THR A 40 2.32 -7.03 -2.65
C THR A 40 0.87 -6.58 -2.45
N ILE A 41 0.02 -7.51 -2.01
CA ILE A 41 -1.28 -7.18 -1.40
C ILE A 41 -1.17 -7.45 0.10
N VAL A 42 -1.45 -6.44 0.90
CA VAL A 42 -1.64 -6.56 2.35
C VAL A 42 -3.14 -6.62 2.61
N ALA A 43 -3.58 -7.62 3.37
CA ALA A 43 -4.99 -7.83 3.63
C ALA A 43 -5.26 -8.29 5.07
N VAL A 44 -6.36 -7.83 5.65
CA VAL A 44 -6.82 -8.19 7.00
C VAL A 44 -8.33 -8.41 6.98
N ARG A 45 -8.80 -9.36 7.79
CA ARG A 45 -10.24 -9.56 8.06
C ARG A 45 -10.59 -8.87 9.37
N ALA A 46 -11.47 -7.86 9.28
CA ALA A 46 -11.97 -7.15 10.44
C ALA A 46 -13.43 -6.77 10.24
N ASP A 47 -14.21 -6.73 11.30
CA ASP A 47 -15.64 -6.36 11.28
C ASP A 47 -16.47 -7.18 10.27
N GLY A 48 -16.13 -8.47 10.07
CA GLY A 48 -16.78 -9.35 9.10
C GLY A 48 -16.50 -8.99 7.64
N ARG A 49 -15.50 -8.14 7.36
CA ARG A 49 -15.13 -7.67 6.03
C ARG A 49 -13.65 -7.90 5.76
N LEU A 50 -13.31 -7.89 4.49
CA LEU A 50 -11.95 -7.92 4.02
C LEU A 50 -11.49 -6.50 3.69
N HIS A 51 -10.39 -6.07 4.30
CA HIS A 51 -9.71 -4.82 4.01
C HIS A 51 -8.38 -5.15 3.37
N ALA A 52 -8.14 -4.67 2.16
CA ALA A 52 -6.95 -5.00 1.41
C ALA A 52 -6.47 -3.80 0.59
N LEU A 53 -5.16 -3.71 0.36
CA LEU A 53 -4.54 -2.69 -0.47
C LEU A 53 -3.25 -3.19 -1.10
N THR A 54 -2.89 -2.55 -2.21
CA THR A 54 -1.61 -2.76 -2.89
C THR A 54 -0.50 -1.99 -2.19
N VAL A 55 0.58 -2.68 -1.88
CA VAL A 55 1.73 -2.13 -1.16
C VAL A 55 3.01 -2.48 -1.90
N SER A 56 3.80 -1.45 -2.25
CA SER A 56 5.19 -1.60 -2.72
C SER A 56 6.21 -1.26 -1.63
N ALA A 57 5.78 -0.63 -0.54
CA ALA A 57 6.60 -0.31 0.62
C ALA A 57 6.65 -1.50 1.61
N PHE A 58 7.16 -2.63 1.14
CA PHE A 58 7.36 -3.88 1.86
C PHE A 58 8.86 -4.14 2.03
N LEU A 59 9.26 -4.52 3.24
CA LEU A 59 10.66 -4.81 3.57
C LEU A 59 10.77 -6.11 4.37
N PRO A 60 11.52 -7.13 3.89
CA PRO A 60 12.01 -8.21 4.73
C PRO A 60 13.01 -7.65 5.75
N VAL A 61 12.76 -7.84 7.04
CA VAL A 61 13.60 -7.28 8.12
C VAL A 61 14.58 -8.31 8.65
N SER A 62 14.11 -9.52 8.98
CA SER A 62 14.92 -10.56 9.61
C SER A 62 14.39 -11.95 9.27
N LEU A 63 15.26 -12.94 9.29
CA LEU A 63 14.90 -14.37 9.21
C LEU A 63 14.80 -15.02 10.60
N GLU A 64 15.51 -14.48 11.60
CA GLU A 64 15.48 -14.96 13.00
C GLU A 64 15.41 -13.76 13.96
N PRO A 65 14.25 -13.50 14.54
CA PRO A 65 12.93 -14.04 14.21
C PRO A 65 12.46 -13.59 12.83
N PRO A 66 11.57 -14.36 12.16
CA PRO A 66 11.10 -14.04 10.82
C PRO A 66 10.19 -12.80 10.87
N THR A 67 10.71 -11.67 10.43
CA THR A 67 10.09 -10.35 10.61
C THR A 67 10.03 -9.58 9.29
N ILE A 68 8.90 -8.94 9.06
CA ILE A 68 8.69 -8.04 7.91
C ILE A 68 8.20 -6.66 8.38
N LEU A 69 8.33 -5.66 7.51
CA LEU A 69 7.76 -4.33 7.69
C LEU A 69 6.95 -3.95 6.47
N VAL A 70 5.78 -3.36 6.70
CA VAL A 70 5.01 -2.66 5.67
C VAL A 70 4.78 -1.21 6.09
N SER A 71 4.95 -0.27 5.15
CA SER A 71 4.67 1.14 5.38
C SER A 71 3.37 1.52 4.70
N LEU A 72 2.41 1.99 5.49
CA LEU A 72 1.05 2.30 5.06
C LEU A 72 0.77 3.79 5.20
N GLY A 73 0.35 4.40 4.11
CA GLY A 73 -0.03 5.81 4.09
C GLY A 73 -1.36 6.09 4.80
N PRO A 74 -1.71 7.37 4.99
CA PRO A 74 -2.86 7.80 5.81
C PRO A 74 -4.22 7.32 5.30
N ASN A 75 -4.34 7.05 4.00
CA ASN A 75 -5.58 6.60 3.35
C ASN A 75 -5.63 5.08 3.12
N ALA A 76 -4.69 4.31 3.70
CA ALA A 76 -4.62 2.87 3.52
C ALA A 76 -5.80 2.18 4.21
N ALA A 77 -6.67 1.51 3.42
CA ALA A 77 -7.93 0.92 3.90
C ALA A 77 -7.73 -0.14 5.02
N ALA A 78 -6.62 -0.87 5.02
CA ALA A 78 -6.32 -1.85 6.06
C ALA A 78 -5.63 -1.26 7.30
N ALA A 79 -5.03 -0.06 7.20
CA ALA A 79 -4.22 0.51 8.27
C ALA A 79 -4.93 0.63 9.63
N PRO A 80 -6.23 1.02 9.73
CA PRO A 80 -6.94 1.10 11.01
C PRO A 80 -7.13 -0.24 11.74
N TYR A 81 -6.98 -1.35 11.02
CA TYR A 81 -7.25 -2.70 11.53
C TYR A 81 -5.98 -3.50 11.84
N LEU A 82 -4.80 -2.92 11.59
CA LEU A 82 -3.50 -3.56 11.83
C LEU A 82 -2.91 -3.07 13.16
N ASP A 83 -3.51 -3.49 14.26
CA ASP A 83 -3.01 -3.23 15.61
C ASP A 83 -2.27 -4.46 16.17
N PRO A 84 -1.38 -4.31 17.17
CA PRO A 84 -0.62 -5.41 17.77
C PRO A 84 -1.49 -6.62 18.13
N GLY A 85 -1.04 -7.82 17.74
CA GLY A 85 -1.74 -9.09 17.92
C GLY A 85 -2.74 -9.45 16.80
N VAL A 86 -2.97 -8.57 15.82
CA VAL A 86 -3.86 -8.85 14.69
C VAL A 86 -3.14 -9.68 13.63
N GLU A 87 -3.80 -10.74 13.15
CA GLU A 87 -3.34 -11.54 12.02
C GLU A 87 -3.66 -10.86 10.69
N PHE A 88 -2.71 -10.85 9.76
CA PHE A 88 -2.89 -10.32 8.41
C PHE A 88 -2.12 -11.14 7.37
N GLY A 89 -2.56 -11.02 6.11
CA GLY A 89 -1.92 -11.68 4.98
C GLY A 89 -1.10 -10.71 4.15
N VAL A 90 0.06 -11.17 3.66
CA VAL A 90 0.85 -10.49 2.63
C VAL A 90 1.01 -11.46 1.45
N SER A 91 0.58 -11.05 0.26
CA SER A 91 0.73 -11.85 -0.96
C SER A 91 1.73 -11.20 -1.89
N LEU A 92 2.78 -11.93 -2.28
CA LEU A 92 3.77 -11.50 -3.26
C LEU A 92 3.22 -11.76 -4.66
N LEU A 93 2.92 -10.71 -5.43
CA LEU A 93 2.20 -10.85 -6.69
C LEU A 93 3.08 -11.35 -7.83
N ALA A 94 2.51 -12.26 -8.62
CA ALA A 94 3.09 -12.72 -9.88
C ALA A 94 2.91 -11.67 -11.00
N GLY A 95 3.75 -11.73 -12.03
CA GLY A 95 3.83 -10.75 -13.11
C GLY A 95 2.52 -10.54 -13.89
N ASP A 96 1.65 -11.55 -13.97
CA ASP A 96 0.33 -11.48 -14.62
C ASP A 96 -0.81 -11.00 -13.70
N GLN A 97 -0.52 -10.71 -12.42
CA GLN A 97 -1.50 -10.23 -11.45
C GLN A 97 -1.61 -8.69 -11.38
N GLN A 98 -1.15 -7.98 -12.42
CA GLN A 98 -1.25 -6.51 -12.51
C GLN A 98 -2.68 -6.00 -12.33
N ALA A 99 -3.68 -6.70 -12.87
CA ALA A 99 -5.09 -6.30 -12.72
C ALA A 99 -5.54 -6.33 -11.24
N ILE A 100 -5.06 -7.30 -10.47
CA ILE A 100 -5.30 -7.37 -9.02
C ILE A 100 -4.61 -6.19 -8.31
N ALA A 101 -3.34 -5.95 -8.63
CA ALA A 101 -2.59 -4.84 -8.06
C ALA A 101 -3.26 -3.49 -8.33
N SER A 102 -3.65 -3.22 -9.60
CA SER A 102 -4.33 -1.98 -9.96
C SER A 102 -5.65 -1.80 -9.20
N ARG A 103 -6.44 -2.87 -9.07
CA ARG A 103 -7.72 -2.83 -8.39
C ARG A 103 -7.60 -2.47 -6.91
N PHE A 104 -6.63 -3.05 -6.20
CA PHE A 104 -6.42 -2.78 -4.77
C PHE A 104 -5.54 -1.54 -4.49
N ALA A 105 -5.07 -0.87 -5.54
CA ALA A 105 -4.53 0.49 -5.43
C ALA A 105 -5.63 1.56 -5.36
N ASP A 106 -6.87 1.22 -5.78
CA ASP A 106 -8.03 2.10 -5.70
C ASP A 106 -8.67 2.11 -4.30
N THR A 107 -9.30 3.24 -3.97
CA THR A 107 -10.00 3.43 -2.68
C THR A 107 -11.23 2.50 -2.54
N PHE A 108 -11.87 2.15 -3.66
CA PHE A 108 -13.09 1.33 -3.70
C PHE A 108 -12.93 0.17 -4.70
N PRO A 109 -12.21 -0.89 -4.33
CA PRO A 109 -12.00 -2.02 -5.22
C PRO A 109 -13.29 -2.79 -5.47
N VAL A 110 -13.70 -2.93 -6.73
CA VAL A 110 -14.88 -3.68 -7.16
C VAL A 110 -14.49 -4.94 -7.93
N GLY A 111 -15.34 -5.97 -7.91
CA GLY A 111 -15.17 -7.21 -8.64
C GLY A 111 -15.12 -8.46 -7.76
N ALA A 112 -14.97 -9.64 -8.39
CA ALA A 112 -14.88 -10.90 -7.69
C ALA A 112 -13.66 -10.98 -6.77
N SER A 113 -13.78 -11.64 -5.62
CA SER A 113 -12.69 -11.76 -4.65
C SER A 113 -11.55 -12.62 -5.23
N PRO A 114 -10.31 -12.09 -5.30
CA PRO A 114 -9.15 -12.88 -5.70
C PRO A 114 -8.54 -13.68 -4.53
N PHE A 115 -9.09 -13.53 -3.33
CA PHE A 115 -8.56 -14.15 -2.11
C PHE A 115 -9.05 -15.59 -1.95
N VAL A 116 -8.25 -16.37 -1.21
CA VAL A 116 -8.69 -17.69 -0.73
C VAL A 116 -9.94 -17.53 0.16
N GLU A 117 -10.84 -18.51 0.10
CA GLU A 117 -12.11 -18.44 0.82
C GLU A 117 -11.92 -18.68 2.31
N ASP A 118 -11.10 -19.67 2.65
CA ASP A 118 -10.85 -20.09 4.02
C ASP A 118 -9.45 -19.66 4.50
N GLY A 119 -9.37 -19.29 5.77
CA GLY A 119 -8.13 -18.92 6.45
C GLY A 119 -7.67 -17.47 6.22
N PRO A 120 -6.38 -17.20 6.40
CA PRO A 120 -5.80 -15.87 6.24
C PRO A 120 -6.03 -15.30 4.84
N PRO A 121 -6.26 -13.98 4.70
CA PRO A 121 -6.62 -13.39 3.43
C PRO A 121 -5.43 -13.26 2.47
N LEU A 122 -5.13 -14.35 1.76
CA LEU A 122 -4.08 -14.41 0.75
C LEU A 122 -4.67 -14.44 -0.66
N VAL A 123 -4.00 -13.81 -1.60
CA VAL A 123 -4.37 -13.80 -3.02
C VAL A 123 -4.09 -15.18 -3.63
N LYS A 124 -5.07 -15.72 -4.37
CA LYS A 124 -4.93 -16.99 -5.12
C LYS A 124 -3.83 -16.84 -6.18
N ASP A 125 -3.08 -17.90 -6.41
CA ASP A 125 -2.03 -17.96 -7.45
C ASP A 125 -0.94 -16.87 -7.36
N ALA A 126 -0.71 -16.30 -6.18
CA ALA A 126 0.44 -15.46 -5.92
C ALA A 126 1.74 -16.29 -5.90
N LEU A 127 2.91 -15.64 -5.99
CA LEU A 127 4.21 -16.33 -5.90
C LEU A 127 4.44 -16.90 -4.50
N ALA A 128 3.99 -16.20 -3.47
CA ALA A 128 3.97 -16.66 -2.08
C ALA A 128 2.95 -15.87 -1.28
N GLY A 129 2.43 -16.51 -0.23
CA GLY A 129 1.64 -15.89 0.82
C GLY A 129 2.36 -15.94 2.16
N LEU A 130 2.35 -14.84 2.90
CA LEU A 130 2.86 -14.75 4.26
C LEU A 130 1.68 -14.50 5.19
N VAL A 131 1.51 -15.35 6.20
CA VAL A 131 0.60 -15.10 7.31
C VAL A 131 1.40 -14.47 8.43
N CYS A 132 1.04 -13.26 8.80
CA CYS A 132 1.77 -12.45 9.74
C CYS A 132 0.88 -12.06 10.93
N GLU A 133 1.49 -11.84 12.07
CA GLU A 133 0.88 -11.21 13.22
C GLU A 133 1.56 -9.87 13.48
N VAL A 134 0.79 -8.82 13.67
CA VAL A 134 1.34 -7.49 13.99
C VAL A 134 2.05 -7.55 15.34
N GLU A 135 3.33 -7.25 15.37
CA GLU A 135 4.15 -7.16 16.58
C GLU A 135 4.15 -5.73 17.13
N GLU A 136 4.41 -4.76 16.26
CA GLU A 136 4.53 -3.36 16.63
C GLU A 136 4.03 -2.44 15.51
N VAL A 137 3.49 -1.29 15.89
CA VAL A 137 3.12 -0.22 14.96
C VAL A 137 3.81 1.07 15.37
N LEU A 138 4.62 1.63 14.48
CA LEU A 138 5.29 2.91 14.66
C LEU A 138 4.65 3.97 13.76
N ILE A 139 4.38 5.14 14.32
CA ILE A 139 3.91 6.28 13.52
C ILE A 139 5.12 7.14 13.16
N ARG A 140 5.27 7.41 11.86
CA ARG A 140 6.30 8.32 11.35
C ARG A 140 5.70 9.25 10.30
N ALA A 141 5.71 10.55 10.58
CA ALA A 141 4.96 11.54 9.82
C ALA A 141 3.49 11.13 9.71
N ASP A 142 2.98 10.93 8.50
CA ASP A 142 1.62 10.49 8.21
C ASP A 142 1.49 8.97 7.93
N HIS A 143 2.57 8.21 8.09
CA HIS A 143 2.60 6.77 7.82
C HIS A 143 2.58 5.91 9.09
N ARG A 144 1.94 4.73 8.95
CA ARG A 144 2.02 3.62 9.91
C ARG A 144 3.04 2.61 9.39
N LEU A 145 4.09 2.38 10.16
CA LEU A 145 5.07 1.32 9.94
C LEU A 145 4.62 0.11 10.76
N VAL A 146 4.08 -0.89 10.08
CA VAL A 146 3.59 -2.11 10.72
C VAL A 146 4.70 -3.16 10.65
N ILE A 147 5.22 -3.53 11.80
CA ILE A 147 6.19 -4.62 11.97
C ILE A 147 5.40 -5.89 12.28
N GLY A 148 5.61 -6.93 11.48
CA GLY A 148 4.90 -8.18 11.62
C GLY A 148 5.85 -9.37 11.71
N THR A 149 5.57 -10.27 12.67
CA THR A 149 6.21 -11.58 12.74
C THR A 149 5.52 -12.53 11.77
N VAL A 150 6.28 -13.17 10.89
CA VAL A 150 5.75 -14.20 9.98
C VAL A 150 5.50 -15.48 10.76
N ARG A 151 4.24 -15.93 10.79
CA ARG A 151 3.80 -17.16 11.48
C ARG A 151 3.74 -18.36 10.56
N GLU A 152 3.42 -18.12 9.28
CA GLU A 152 3.29 -19.16 8.26
C GLU A 152 3.72 -18.62 6.90
N VAL A 153 4.40 -19.44 6.11
CA VAL A 153 4.69 -19.18 4.69
C VAL A 153 3.92 -20.18 3.85
N ARG A 154 3.11 -19.71 2.93
CA ARG A 154 2.42 -20.53 1.93
C ARG A 154 3.12 -20.37 0.59
N PRO A 155 3.88 -21.38 0.15
CA PRO A 155 4.43 -21.37 -1.20
C PRO A 155 3.31 -21.23 -2.23
N GLY A 156 3.51 -20.40 -3.21
CA GLY A 156 2.61 -20.23 -4.33
C GLY A 156 3.15 -20.90 -5.59
N ARG A 157 2.88 -20.30 -6.74
CA ARG A 157 3.38 -20.79 -8.03
C ARG A 157 4.75 -20.18 -8.35
N ASP A 158 5.54 -20.91 -9.14
CA ASP A 158 6.71 -20.35 -9.77
C ASP A 158 6.32 -19.38 -10.90
N GLY A 159 7.19 -18.43 -11.19
CA GLY A 159 7.02 -17.50 -12.29
C GLY A 159 7.62 -16.12 -12.04
N PRO A 160 7.53 -15.22 -13.03
CA PRO A 160 8.02 -13.86 -12.91
C PRO A 160 7.26 -13.06 -11.84
N ALA A 161 7.97 -12.13 -11.22
CA ALA A 161 7.40 -11.27 -10.19
C ALA A 161 6.81 -9.96 -10.76
N LEU A 162 5.79 -9.43 -10.12
CA LEU A 162 5.30 -8.09 -10.39
C LEU A 162 6.11 -7.07 -9.61
N ALA A 163 6.63 -6.05 -10.30
CA ALA A 163 7.37 -4.95 -9.72
C ALA A 163 6.75 -3.60 -10.10
N TRP A 164 7.04 -2.58 -9.29
CA TRP A 164 6.66 -1.19 -9.51
C TRP A 164 7.90 -0.34 -9.72
N ARG A 165 8.00 0.35 -10.87
CA ARG A 165 9.10 1.27 -11.18
C ARG A 165 8.65 2.34 -12.15
N HIS A 166 9.10 3.57 -11.98
CA HIS A 166 8.71 4.73 -12.81
C HIS A 166 7.19 4.91 -12.91
N ARG A 167 6.46 4.61 -11.81
CA ARG A 167 4.99 4.69 -11.72
C ARG A 167 4.28 3.74 -12.71
N GLU A 168 4.92 2.64 -13.03
CA GLU A 168 4.38 1.60 -13.91
C GLU A 168 4.68 0.21 -13.35
N TYR A 169 3.78 -0.73 -13.65
CA TYR A 169 4.03 -2.13 -13.37
C TYR A 169 5.04 -2.70 -14.38
N ARG A 170 5.91 -3.55 -13.86
CA ARG A 170 6.93 -4.28 -14.64
C ARG A 170 6.91 -5.75 -14.25
N VAL A 171 7.22 -6.60 -15.19
CA VAL A 171 7.43 -8.03 -14.96
C VAL A 171 8.93 -8.28 -14.85
N VAL A 172 9.34 -8.99 -13.81
CA VAL A 172 10.74 -9.32 -13.52
C VAL A 172 10.89 -10.84 -13.51
N GLU A 173 11.76 -11.37 -14.37
CA GLU A 173 12.14 -12.79 -14.46
C GLU A 173 13.07 -13.21 -13.30
#